data_d6d6e75111983ea1980b27cb11a8bf51
#
_entry.id   d6d6e75111983ea1980b27cb11a8bf51
#
_cell.length_a   1.000
_cell.length_b   1.000
_cell.length_c   1.000
_cell.angle_alpha   90.00
_cell.angle_beta   90.00
_cell.angle_gamma   90.00
#
_symmetry.space_group_name_H-M   'P 1'
#
loop_
_entity.id
_entity.type
_entity.pdbx_description
1 polymer ?
#
loop_
_entity_poly.entity_id
_entity_poly.type
_entity_poly.pdbx_seq_one_letter_code
_entity_poly.pdbx_strand_id
1 'polypeptide(L)'
;MLAKEGNSIRLTLDDIIYMTRQVGEDWAVNHAKRLLELVKQIGAGIPFDPYILDLAVYLHDWGAFPKFIQKDVEHAVRSQQVVEAEILPYLDLTLEQRGILLETIGLHDYRDPRPPQSKEALLLREADMLEFLGMIGIAREFARGPKNLETSYKRILSRRYGIEGRFTIPRAQELAKVRLERMEQSLKWLLEESFGFL
;
A
#
# COMPACT_ATOMS: atom_id res chain seq x y z
N MET A 1 -2.52 -38.17 33.49
CA MET A 1 -1.74 -37.70 32.32
C MET A 1 -2.74 -37.14 31.34
N LEU A 2 -3.08 -35.85 31.52
CA LEU A 2 -4.07 -35.14 30.67
C LEU A 2 -3.30 -34.50 29.54
N ALA A 3 -3.52 -34.98 28.32
CA ALA A 3 -3.03 -34.31 27.10
C ALA A 3 -3.65 -32.91 27.02
N LYS A 4 -2.84 -31.86 27.12
CA LYS A 4 -3.24 -30.52 26.77
C LYS A 4 -3.41 -30.50 25.26
N GLU A 5 -4.64 -30.43 24.78
CA GLU A 5 -4.96 -30.05 23.43
C GLU A 5 -4.39 -28.61 23.25
N GLY A 6 -3.36 -28.52 22.43
CA GLY A 6 -2.73 -27.25 22.13
C GLY A 6 -3.67 -26.40 21.29
N ASN A 7 -4.30 -25.42 21.92
CA ASN A 7 -5.02 -24.36 21.21
C ASN A 7 -3.98 -23.57 20.43
N SER A 8 -3.74 -23.93 19.16
CA SER A 8 -2.86 -23.15 18.30
C SER A 8 -3.52 -21.77 18.11
N ILE A 9 -2.84 -20.72 18.57
CA ILE A 9 -3.29 -19.34 18.37
C ILE A 9 -3.47 -19.13 16.86
N ARG A 10 -4.66 -18.74 16.45
CA ARG A 10 -4.96 -18.35 15.08
C ARG A 10 -5.30 -16.87 15.05
N LEU A 11 -4.67 -16.14 14.14
CA LEU A 11 -4.94 -14.72 13.92
C LEU A 11 -6.14 -14.57 12.98
N THR A 12 -7.02 -13.65 13.33
CA THR A 12 -8.13 -13.19 12.51
C THR A 12 -7.76 -11.90 11.75
N LEU A 13 -8.57 -11.47 10.79
CA LEU A 13 -8.41 -10.17 10.14
C LEU A 13 -8.48 -9.02 11.16
N ASP A 14 -9.36 -9.10 12.16
CA ASP A 14 -9.47 -8.09 13.21
C ASP A 14 -8.19 -7.98 14.04
N ASP A 15 -7.54 -9.10 14.33
CA ASP A 15 -6.23 -9.10 14.99
C ASP A 15 -5.18 -8.41 14.14
N ILE A 16 -5.16 -8.66 12.83
CA ILE A 16 -4.23 -8.00 11.89
C ILE A 16 -4.49 -6.49 11.84
N ILE A 17 -5.75 -6.06 11.78
CA ILE A 17 -6.11 -4.64 11.82
C ILE A 17 -5.64 -4.00 13.13
N TYR A 18 -5.87 -4.66 14.26
CA TYR A 18 -5.40 -4.18 15.56
C TYR A 18 -3.87 -4.07 15.59
N MET A 19 -3.15 -5.11 15.16
CA MET A 19 -1.68 -5.13 15.11
C MET A 19 -1.13 -4.06 14.17
N THR A 20 -1.76 -3.82 13.02
CA THR A 20 -1.40 -2.76 12.08
C THR A 20 -1.52 -1.38 12.74
N ARG A 21 -2.57 -1.15 13.54
CA ARG A 21 -2.71 0.08 14.32
C ARG A 21 -1.60 0.24 15.36
N GLN A 22 -1.15 -0.85 16.00
CA GLN A 22 -0.07 -0.81 16.99
C GLN A 22 1.30 -0.43 16.38
N VAL A 23 1.55 -0.78 15.11
CA VAL A 23 2.84 -0.55 14.44
C VAL A 23 2.88 0.69 13.55
N GLY A 24 1.74 1.09 12.98
CA GLY A 24 1.64 2.20 12.01
C GLY A 24 0.57 3.24 12.35
N GLU A 25 0.00 3.16 13.57
CA GLU A 25 -1.02 4.06 14.10
C GLU A 25 -2.27 4.17 13.19
N ASP A 26 -3.07 5.21 13.37
CA ASP A 26 -4.25 5.45 12.52
C ASP A 26 -3.85 5.81 11.08
N TRP A 27 -2.63 6.27 10.86
CA TRP A 27 -2.12 6.50 9.51
C TRP A 27 -2.16 5.24 8.65
N ALA A 28 -1.61 4.12 9.15
CA ALA A 28 -1.59 2.86 8.43
C ALA A 28 -2.99 2.29 8.20
N VAL A 29 -3.84 2.30 9.24
CA VAL A 29 -5.22 1.80 9.13
C VAL A 29 -6.04 2.62 8.16
N ASN A 30 -5.93 3.95 8.17
CA ASN A 30 -6.67 4.82 7.26
C ASN A 30 -6.16 4.69 5.82
N HIS A 31 -4.85 4.50 5.62
CA HIS A 31 -4.29 4.17 4.31
C HIS A 31 -4.88 2.85 3.79
N ALA A 32 -4.82 1.78 4.57
CA ALA A 32 -5.40 0.49 4.20
C ALA A 32 -6.90 0.59 3.82
N LYS A 33 -7.70 1.30 4.61
CA LYS A 33 -9.12 1.53 4.29
C LYS A 33 -9.34 2.23 2.95
N ARG A 34 -8.51 3.23 2.62
CA ARG A 34 -8.61 3.91 1.32
C ARG A 34 -8.19 3.00 0.18
N LEU A 35 -7.17 2.14 0.38
CA LEU A 35 -6.80 1.13 -0.60
C LEU A 35 -7.93 0.15 -0.88
N LEU A 36 -8.62 -0.34 0.15
CA LEU A 36 -9.78 -1.22 -0.01
C LEU A 36 -10.91 -0.56 -0.82
N GLU A 37 -11.18 0.73 -0.60
CA GLU A 37 -12.15 1.47 -1.42
C GLU A 37 -11.68 1.65 -2.87
N LEU A 38 -10.39 1.87 -3.08
CA LEU A 38 -9.82 1.93 -4.44
C LEU A 38 -9.91 0.57 -5.14
N VAL A 39 -9.55 -0.51 -4.45
CA VAL A 39 -9.68 -1.88 -4.97
C VAL A 39 -11.12 -2.18 -5.39
N LYS A 40 -12.13 -1.82 -4.60
CA LYS A 40 -13.54 -1.97 -4.98
C LYS A 40 -13.87 -1.24 -6.28
N GLN A 41 -13.30 -0.04 -6.49
CA GLN A 41 -13.55 0.76 -7.68
C GLN A 41 -12.85 0.17 -8.92
N ILE A 42 -11.57 -0.21 -8.81
CA ILE A 42 -10.77 -0.65 -9.96
C ILE A 42 -10.93 -2.15 -10.25
N GLY A 43 -11.24 -2.96 -9.24
CA GLY A 43 -11.32 -4.42 -9.32
C GLY A 43 -12.67 -4.97 -9.79
N ALA A 44 -13.64 -4.12 -10.09
CA ALA A 44 -14.95 -4.60 -10.51
C ALA A 44 -14.87 -5.47 -11.79
N GLY A 45 -15.30 -6.73 -11.66
CA GLY A 45 -15.24 -7.73 -12.73
C GLY A 45 -13.91 -8.50 -12.81
N ILE A 46 -12.94 -8.22 -11.96
CA ILE A 46 -11.70 -8.99 -11.83
C ILE A 46 -11.90 -10.02 -10.71
N PRO A 47 -11.76 -11.33 -10.97
CA PRO A 47 -11.83 -12.33 -9.91
C PRO A 47 -10.55 -12.32 -9.07
N PHE A 48 -10.71 -12.25 -7.76
CA PHE A 48 -9.62 -12.30 -6.76
C PHE A 48 -10.14 -12.89 -5.44
N ASP A 49 -9.27 -13.30 -4.54
CA ASP A 49 -9.63 -13.72 -3.18
C ASP A 49 -9.72 -12.48 -2.27
N PRO A 50 -10.93 -12.06 -1.84
CA PRO A 50 -11.10 -10.86 -1.01
C PRO A 50 -10.37 -10.95 0.33
N TYR A 51 -10.33 -12.15 0.94
CA TYR A 51 -9.68 -12.34 2.23
C TYR A 51 -8.16 -12.17 2.15
N ILE A 52 -7.54 -12.73 1.11
CA ILE A 52 -6.10 -12.57 0.86
C ILE A 52 -5.77 -11.12 0.57
N LEU A 53 -6.60 -10.44 -0.21
CA LEU A 53 -6.39 -9.03 -0.52
C LEU A 53 -6.54 -8.15 0.72
N ASP A 54 -7.55 -8.39 1.56
CA ASP A 54 -7.74 -7.67 2.82
C ASP A 54 -6.51 -7.83 3.73
N LEU A 55 -6.02 -9.06 3.93
CA LEU A 55 -4.79 -9.30 4.68
C LEU A 55 -3.61 -8.54 4.09
N ALA A 56 -3.40 -8.64 2.77
CA ALA A 56 -2.28 -7.98 2.10
C ALA A 56 -2.34 -6.46 2.28
N VAL A 57 -3.52 -5.85 2.14
CA VAL A 57 -3.72 -4.41 2.28
C VAL A 57 -3.34 -3.90 3.68
N TYR A 58 -3.60 -4.66 4.75
CA TYR A 58 -3.19 -4.25 6.09
C TYR A 58 -1.72 -4.56 6.40
N LEU A 59 -1.09 -5.49 5.70
CA LEU A 59 0.26 -5.98 5.99
C LEU A 59 1.36 -5.41 5.08
N HIS A 60 1.01 -4.84 3.90
CA HIS A 60 1.98 -4.52 2.84
C HIS A 60 3.08 -3.54 3.26
N ASP A 61 2.76 -2.58 4.11
CA ASP A 61 3.68 -1.52 4.53
C ASP A 61 4.39 -1.77 5.87
N TRP A 62 4.23 -2.95 6.50
CA TRP A 62 4.81 -3.20 7.83
C TRP A 62 6.33 -3.02 7.85
N GLY A 63 7.02 -3.35 6.77
CA GLY A 63 8.46 -3.15 6.63
C GLY A 63 8.91 -1.68 6.60
N ALA A 64 7.98 -0.74 6.40
CA ALA A 64 8.24 0.70 6.43
C ALA A 64 8.14 1.31 7.85
N PHE A 65 7.55 0.59 8.81
CA PHE A 65 7.34 1.13 10.15
C PHE A 65 8.58 0.97 11.04
N PRO A 66 8.80 1.89 12.00
CA PRO A 66 10.00 1.91 12.84
C PRO A 66 10.33 0.59 13.53
N LYS A 67 9.32 -0.19 13.90
CA LYS A 67 9.49 -1.51 14.54
C LYS A 67 10.17 -2.53 13.62
N PHE A 68 9.95 -2.44 12.32
CA PHE A 68 10.35 -3.48 11.36
C PHE A 68 11.33 -3.00 10.30
N ILE A 69 11.50 -1.68 10.14
CA ILE A 69 12.41 -1.12 9.14
C ILE A 69 13.82 -1.70 9.30
N GLN A 70 14.41 -2.07 8.17
CA GLN A 70 15.77 -2.60 8.12
C GLN A 70 16.57 -1.80 7.11
N LYS A 71 17.77 -1.37 7.52
CA LYS A 71 18.68 -0.63 6.64
C LYS A 71 19.02 -1.46 5.40
N ASP A 72 19.05 -0.82 4.25
CA ASP A 72 19.41 -1.40 2.95
C ASP A 72 18.47 -2.54 2.47
N VAL A 73 17.28 -2.64 3.05
CA VAL A 73 16.21 -3.55 2.58
C VAL A 73 14.99 -2.73 2.17
N GLU A 74 14.53 -2.93 0.94
CA GLU A 74 13.31 -2.29 0.43
C GLU A 74 12.10 -2.68 1.30
N HIS A 75 11.23 -1.69 1.59
CA HIS A 75 10.13 -1.89 2.55
C HIS A 75 9.17 -3.02 2.15
N ALA A 76 8.89 -3.21 0.85
CA ALA A 76 8.02 -4.28 0.38
C ALA A 76 8.62 -5.67 0.65
N VAL A 77 9.93 -5.84 0.36
CA VAL A 77 10.67 -7.05 0.69
C VAL A 77 10.69 -7.28 2.21
N ARG A 78 10.90 -6.21 2.98
CA ARG A 78 10.91 -6.29 4.44
C ARG A 78 9.53 -6.66 4.99
N SER A 79 8.45 -6.10 4.45
CA SER A 79 7.08 -6.46 4.83
C SER A 79 6.82 -7.95 4.57
N GLN A 80 7.21 -8.45 3.40
CA GLN A 80 7.10 -9.88 3.05
C GLN A 80 7.84 -10.75 4.07
N GLN A 81 9.09 -10.44 4.41
CA GLN A 81 9.89 -11.18 5.40
C GLN A 81 9.24 -11.20 6.79
N VAL A 82 8.73 -10.05 7.24
CA VAL A 82 8.05 -9.94 8.55
C VAL A 82 6.78 -10.77 8.56
N VAL A 83 5.97 -10.68 7.51
CA VAL A 83 4.71 -11.45 7.41
C VAL A 83 4.99 -12.94 7.34
N GLU A 84 5.98 -13.36 6.57
CA GLU A 84 6.37 -14.77 6.45
C GLU A 84 6.81 -15.36 7.80
N ALA A 85 7.61 -14.61 8.57
CA ALA A 85 8.16 -15.07 9.83
C ALA A 85 7.20 -14.94 11.02
N GLU A 86 6.46 -13.83 11.14
CA GLU A 86 5.75 -13.46 12.36
C GLU A 86 4.23 -13.60 12.26
N ILE A 87 3.64 -13.64 11.06
CA ILE A 87 2.19 -13.64 10.86
C ILE A 87 1.70 -14.94 10.21
N LEU A 88 2.32 -15.32 9.11
CA LEU A 88 1.89 -16.44 8.28
C LEU A 88 1.75 -17.78 9.03
N PRO A 89 2.59 -18.12 10.05
CA PRO A 89 2.43 -19.35 10.83
C PRO A 89 1.12 -19.42 11.62
N TYR A 90 0.49 -18.26 11.89
CA TYR A 90 -0.73 -18.15 12.67
C TYR A 90 -1.99 -17.94 11.81
N LEU A 91 -1.86 -17.88 10.49
CA LEU A 91 -2.97 -17.75 9.55
C LEU A 91 -3.39 -19.14 9.03
N ASP A 92 -4.71 -19.36 8.95
CA ASP A 92 -5.27 -20.58 8.36
C ASP A 92 -5.43 -20.41 6.85
N LEU A 93 -4.32 -20.59 6.13
CA LEU A 93 -4.24 -20.40 4.68
C LEU A 93 -3.70 -21.65 4.00
N THR A 94 -4.21 -21.96 2.81
CA THR A 94 -3.62 -22.96 1.92
C THR A 94 -2.24 -22.53 1.43
N LEU A 95 -1.46 -23.45 0.89
CA LEU A 95 -0.15 -23.11 0.29
C LEU A 95 -0.27 -22.09 -0.85
N GLU A 96 -1.30 -22.22 -1.66
CA GLU A 96 -1.59 -21.27 -2.76
C GLU A 96 -1.89 -19.87 -2.21
N GLN A 97 -2.79 -19.76 -1.24
CA GLN A 97 -3.14 -18.49 -0.60
C GLN A 97 -1.93 -17.83 0.07
N ARG A 98 -1.05 -18.63 0.72
CA ARG A 98 0.21 -18.12 1.28
C ARG A 98 1.12 -17.52 0.21
N GLY A 99 1.25 -18.20 -0.92
CA GLY A 99 2.03 -17.71 -2.07
C GLY A 99 1.49 -16.39 -2.61
N ILE A 100 0.17 -16.31 -2.83
CA ILE A 100 -0.50 -15.09 -3.31
C ILE A 100 -0.34 -13.94 -2.30
N LEU A 101 -0.53 -14.18 -1.00
CA LEU A 101 -0.36 -13.16 0.03
C LEU A 101 1.06 -12.58 0.03
N LEU A 102 2.08 -13.45 0.03
CA LEU A 102 3.47 -13.01 0.03
C LEU A 102 3.86 -12.30 -1.26
N GLU A 103 3.39 -12.77 -2.42
CA GLU A 103 3.57 -12.06 -3.69
C GLU A 103 2.93 -10.67 -3.65
N THR A 104 1.69 -10.58 -3.21
CA THR A 104 0.92 -9.33 -3.13
C THR A 104 1.65 -8.30 -2.28
N ILE A 105 2.16 -8.72 -1.12
CA ILE A 105 2.95 -7.85 -0.23
C ILE A 105 4.30 -7.50 -0.87
N GLY A 106 5.03 -8.48 -1.39
CA GLY A 106 6.39 -8.28 -1.90
C GLY A 106 6.46 -7.47 -3.20
N LEU A 107 5.37 -7.45 -3.99
CA LEU A 107 5.32 -6.78 -5.29
C LEU A 107 4.41 -5.53 -5.33
N HIS A 108 3.94 -5.01 -4.19
CA HIS A 108 3.05 -3.85 -4.21
C HIS A 108 3.73 -2.55 -4.65
N ASP A 109 5.04 -2.42 -4.40
CA ASP A 109 5.77 -1.21 -4.76
C ASP A 109 5.90 -1.09 -6.29
N TYR A 110 5.43 0.03 -6.84
CA TYR A 110 5.49 0.30 -8.29
C TYR A 110 6.93 0.39 -8.85
N ARG A 111 7.92 0.57 -7.98
CA ARG A 111 9.34 0.61 -8.35
C ARG A 111 9.92 -0.78 -8.61
N ASP A 112 9.28 -1.83 -8.11
CA ASP A 112 9.70 -3.20 -8.40
C ASP A 112 9.44 -3.53 -9.88
N PRO A 113 10.47 -3.90 -10.66
CA PRO A 113 10.31 -4.17 -12.08
C PRO A 113 9.61 -5.50 -12.39
N ARG A 114 9.45 -6.38 -11.39
CA ARG A 114 8.80 -7.67 -11.60
C ARG A 114 7.29 -7.49 -11.81
N PRO A 115 6.70 -8.12 -12.84
CA PRO A 115 5.27 -8.03 -13.04
C PRO A 115 4.52 -8.88 -12.01
N PRO A 116 3.40 -8.38 -11.44
CA PRO A 116 2.50 -9.19 -10.63
C PRO A 116 1.93 -10.36 -11.44
N GLN A 117 1.86 -11.55 -10.82
CA GLN A 117 1.26 -12.73 -11.42
C GLN A 117 -0.18 -12.94 -10.95
N SER A 118 -0.46 -12.67 -9.67
CA SER A 118 -1.81 -12.74 -9.10
C SER A 118 -2.60 -11.45 -9.36
N LYS A 119 -3.93 -11.58 -9.31
CA LYS A 119 -4.84 -10.43 -9.43
C LYS A 119 -4.78 -9.55 -8.19
N GLU A 120 -4.59 -10.15 -7.03
CA GLU A 120 -4.41 -9.48 -5.76
C GLU A 120 -3.19 -8.56 -5.77
N ALA A 121 -2.04 -9.05 -6.26
CA ALA A 121 -0.81 -8.26 -6.37
C ALA A 121 -0.96 -7.10 -7.38
N LEU A 122 -1.64 -7.32 -8.50
CA LEU A 122 -1.92 -6.26 -9.46
C LEU A 122 -2.86 -5.20 -8.88
N LEU A 123 -3.95 -5.62 -8.23
CA LEU A 123 -4.95 -4.74 -7.64
C LEU A 123 -4.35 -3.88 -6.52
N LEU A 124 -3.57 -4.49 -5.60
CA LEU A 124 -2.92 -3.74 -4.53
C LEU A 124 -1.90 -2.74 -5.07
N ARG A 125 -1.05 -3.16 -6.01
CA ARG A 125 -0.06 -2.26 -6.64
C ARG A 125 -0.71 -1.05 -7.28
N GLU A 126 -1.76 -1.25 -8.09
CA GLU A 126 -2.40 -0.15 -8.79
C GLU A 126 -3.25 0.73 -7.86
N ALA A 127 -3.86 0.15 -6.82
CA ALA A 127 -4.54 0.92 -5.78
C ALA A 127 -3.55 1.80 -5.00
N ASP A 128 -2.38 1.27 -4.61
CA ASP A 128 -1.36 2.05 -3.91
C ASP A 128 -0.75 3.15 -4.81
N MET A 129 -0.49 2.86 -6.08
CA MET A 129 -0.11 3.89 -7.04
C MET A 129 -1.12 5.04 -7.12
N LEU A 130 -2.42 4.74 -7.10
CA LEU A 130 -3.48 5.76 -7.09
C LEU A 130 -3.45 6.64 -5.84
N GLU A 131 -3.01 6.12 -4.69
CA GLU A 131 -2.87 6.89 -3.44
C GLU A 131 -1.76 7.94 -3.51
N PHE A 132 -0.80 7.81 -4.43
CA PHE A 132 0.21 8.85 -4.68
C PHE A 132 -0.26 9.95 -5.63
N LEU A 133 -1.45 9.83 -6.20
CA LEU A 133 -2.01 10.80 -7.13
C LEU A 133 -3.14 11.64 -6.50
N GLY A 134 -3.41 12.79 -7.08
CA GLY A 134 -4.46 13.70 -6.62
C GLY A 134 -4.14 14.37 -5.29
N MET A 135 -5.20 14.85 -4.63
CA MET A 135 -5.08 15.60 -3.36
C MET A 135 -4.50 14.75 -2.22
N ILE A 136 -4.82 13.47 -2.18
CA ILE A 136 -4.27 12.57 -1.14
C ILE A 136 -2.77 12.40 -1.34
N GLY A 137 -2.29 12.24 -2.58
CA GLY A 137 -0.87 12.17 -2.88
C GLY A 137 -0.10 13.42 -2.46
N ILE A 138 -0.66 14.60 -2.70
CA ILE A 138 -0.12 15.88 -2.24
C ILE A 138 -0.09 15.95 -0.71
N ALA A 139 -1.24 15.72 -0.07
CA ALA A 139 -1.38 15.82 1.39
C ALA A 139 -0.42 14.86 2.13
N ARG A 140 -0.24 13.62 1.63
CA ARG A 140 0.68 12.64 2.22
C ARG A 140 2.12 13.15 2.24
N GLU A 141 2.61 13.78 1.17
CA GLU A 141 3.99 14.27 1.11
C GLU A 141 4.21 15.46 2.05
N PHE A 142 3.24 16.35 2.20
CA PHE A 142 3.33 17.44 3.17
C PHE A 142 3.19 16.94 4.61
N ALA A 143 2.31 15.96 4.88
CA ALA A 143 2.14 15.36 6.20
C ALA A 143 3.36 14.56 6.68
N ARG A 144 4.10 13.93 5.77
CA ARG A 144 5.38 13.25 6.10
C ARG A 144 6.49 14.20 6.55
N GLY A 145 6.31 15.48 6.24
CA GLY A 145 6.97 16.59 6.84
C GLY A 145 8.47 16.73 6.68
N PRO A 146 9.03 17.03 5.51
CA PRO A 146 10.14 17.97 5.55
C PRO A 146 9.57 19.33 5.94
N LYS A 147 10.28 20.05 6.83
CA LYS A 147 9.96 21.46 7.15
C LYS A 147 10.24 22.40 5.95
N ASN A 148 10.08 21.91 4.74
CA ASN A 148 10.48 22.58 3.51
C ASN A 148 9.50 22.18 2.39
N LEU A 149 8.73 23.14 1.92
CA LEU A 149 7.72 22.95 0.89
C LEU A 149 8.33 22.47 -0.43
N GLU A 150 9.49 23.01 -0.81
CA GLU A 150 10.20 22.64 -2.05
C GLU A 150 10.52 21.13 -2.10
N THR A 151 10.98 20.56 -0.98
CA THR A 151 11.30 19.15 -0.91
C THR A 151 10.05 18.28 -1.06
N SER A 152 8.94 18.66 -0.44
CA SER A 152 7.66 17.96 -0.62
C SER A 152 7.17 18.07 -2.05
N TYR A 153 7.24 19.25 -2.64
CA TYR A 153 6.88 19.49 -4.04
C TYR A 153 7.69 18.61 -5.01
N LYS A 154 9.02 18.58 -4.86
CA LYS A 154 9.90 17.73 -5.67
C LYS A 154 9.58 16.24 -5.53
N ARG A 155 9.24 15.77 -4.34
CA ARG A 155 8.83 14.37 -4.09
C ARG A 155 7.50 14.05 -4.76
N ILE A 156 6.53 14.95 -4.71
CA ILE A 156 5.24 14.82 -5.40
C ILE A 156 5.48 14.63 -6.91
N LEU A 157 6.28 15.51 -7.52
CA LEU A 157 6.61 15.40 -8.93
C LEU A 157 7.35 14.10 -9.28
N SER A 158 8.34 13.71 -8.46
CA SER A 158 9.08 12.46 -8.67
C SER A 158 8.17 11.24 -8.67
N ARG A 159 7.21 11.17 -7.73
CA ARG A 159 6.22 10.08 -7.68
C ARG A 159 5.29 10.11 -8.87
N ARG A 160 4.74 11.29 -9.20
CA ARG A 160 3.89 11.47 -10.36
C ARG A 160 4.53 10.93 -11.64
N TYR A 161 5.75 11.36 -11.94
CA TYR A 161 6.48 10.89 -13.13
C TYR A 161 6.85 9.41 -13.05
N GLY A 162 7.19 8.91 -11.87
CA GLY A 162 7.52 7.49 -11.66
C GLY A 162 6.33 6.55 -11.87
N ILE A 163 5.09 7.05 -11.73
CA ILE A 163 3.85 6.25 -11.83
C ILE A 163 3.19 6.41 -13.20
N GLU A 164 3.44 7.52 -13.89
CA GLU A 164 2.79 7.84 -15.17
C GLU A 164 2.95 6.69 -16.18
N GLY A 165 1.83 6.28 -16.79
CA GLY A 165 1.81 5.21 -17.79
C GLY A 165 1.94 3.78 -17.27
N ARG A 166 2.00 3.56 -15.94
CA ARG A 166 2.17 2.21 -15.36
C ARG A 166 0.88 1.47 -15.04
N PHE A 167 -0.27 2.13 -15.13
CA PHE A 167 -1.56 1.48 -14.90
C PHE A 167 -1.94 0.58 -16.06
N THR A 168 -2.39 -0.63 -15.77
CA THR A 168 -2.83 -1.62 -16.75
C THR A 168 -4.33 -1.93 -16.64
N ILE A 169 -4.92 -1.74 -15.46
CA ILE A 169 -6.35 -1.91 -15.24
C ILE A 169 -7.09 -0.69 -15.83
N PRO A 170 -8.03 -0.88 -16.79
CA PRO A 170 -8.69 0.24 -17.46
C PRO A 170 -9.33 1.26 -16.53
N ARG A 171 -10.03 0.79 -15.48
CA ARG A 171 -10.63 1.67 -14.48
C ARG A 171 -9.60 2.42 -13.63
N ALA A 172 -8.44 1.82 -13.38
CA ALA A 172 -7.35 2.51 -12.70
C ALA A 172 -6.73 3.60 -13.59
N GLN A 173 -6.61 3.37 -14.89
CA GLN A 173 -6.17 4.38 -15.86
C GLN A 173 -7.12 5.60 -15.89
N GLU A 174 -8.43 5.35 -15.94
CA GLU A 174 -9.44 6.42 -15.90
C GLU A 174 -9.34 7.24 -14.60
N LEU A 175 -9.26 6.55 -13.47
CA LEU A 175 -9.17 7.20 -12.16
C LEU A 175 -7.84 7.96 -11.99
N ALA A 176 -6.74 7.40 -12.49
CA ALA A 176 -5.43 8.05 -12.48
C ALA A 176 -5.45 9.35 -13.27
N LYS A 177 -6.07 9.37 -14.46
CA LYS A 177 -6.23 10.60 -15.27
C LYS A 177 -6.91 11.70 -14.48
N VAL A 178 -8.07 11.41 -13.86
CA VAL A 178 -8.81 12.40 -13.07
C VAL A 178 -7.99 12.89 -11.86
N ARG A 179 -7.26 11.98 -11.19
CA ARG A 179 -6.41 12.34 -10.07
C ARG A 179 -5.21 13.18 -10.50
N LEU A 180 -4.60 12.88 -11.64
CA LEU A 180 -3.50 13.68 -12.22
C LEU A 180 -3.95 15.08 -12.55
N GLU A 181 -5.09 15.26 -13.22
CA GLU A 181 -5.64 16.58 -13.54
C GLU A 181 -5.86 17.43 -12.27
N ARG A 182 -6.43 16.83 -11.21
CA ARG A 182 -6.59 17.51 -9.92
C ARG A 182 -5.25 17.87 -9.27
N MET A 183 -4.29 16.97 -9.33
CA MET A 183 -2.95 17.19 -8.78
C MET A 183 -2.24 18.33 -9.50
N GLU A 184 -2.26 18.35 -10.83
CA GLU A 184 -1.65 19.42 -11.65
C GLU A 184 -2.25 20.79 -11.34
N GLN A 185 -3.57 20.87 -11.26
CA GLN A 185 -4.25 22.11 -10.91
C GLN A 185 -3.89 22.60 -9.50
N SER A 186 -3.82 21.69 -8.53
CA SER A 186 -3.47 22.03 -7.15
C SER A 186 -2.02 22.47 -7.02
N LEU A 187 -1.10 21.82 -7.73
CA LEU A 187 0.31 22.22 -7.76
C LEU A 187 0.53 23.58 -8.45
N LYS A 188 -0.29 23.87 -9.46
CA LYS A 188 -0.28 25.19 -10.10
C LYS A 188 -0.68 26.29 -9.13
N TRP A 189 -1.78 26.10 -8.40
CA TRP A 189 -2.20 27.04 -7.35
C TRP A 189 -1.15 27.20 -6.25
N LEU A 190 -0.54 26.11 -5.80
CA LEU A 190 0.54 26.17 -4.81
C LEU A 190 1.71 27.04 -5.28
N LEU A 191 2.12 26.92 -6.54
CA LEU A 191 3.18 27.75 -7.12
C LEU A 191 2.78 29.22 -7.24
N GLU A 192 1.54 29.49 -7.66
CA GLU A 192 1.00 30.85 -7.79
C GLU A 192 0.93 31.53 -6.42
N GLU A 193 0.35 30.88 -5.41
CA GLU A 193 0.19 31.44 -4.06
C GLU A 193 1.50 31.58 -3.30
N SER A 194 2.50 30.74 -3.61
CA SER A 194 3.84 30.85 -3.04
C SER A 194 4.72 31.89 -3.75
N PHE A 195 4.21 32.54 -4.81
CA PHE A 195 4.99 33.46 -5.65
C PHE A 195 6.27 32.82 -6.22
N GLY A 196 6.28 31.49 -6.36
CA GLY A 196 7.46 30.72 -6.78
C GLY A 196 8.48 30.43 -5.66
N PHE A 197 8.21 30.84 -4.43
CA PHE A 197 9.04 30.55 -3.26
C PHE A 197 8.47 29.33 -2.51
N LEU A 198 8.99 28.14 -2.82
CA LEU A 198 8.63 26.88 -2.15
C LEU A 198 9.66 26.45 -1.14
#